data_e9cc7324685652120893a4b2cdd973fd
#
_entry.id   e9cc7324685652120893a4b2cdd973fd
#
_cell.length_a   1.000
_cell.length_b   1.000
_cell.length_c   1.000
_cell.angle_alpha   90.00
_cell.angle_beta   90.00
_cell.angle_gamma   90.00
#
_symmetry.space_group_name_H-M   'P 1'
#
loop_
_entity.id
_entity.type
_entity.pdbx_description
1 polymer ?
#
loop_
_entity_poly.entity_id
_entity_poly.type
_entity_poly.pdbx_seq_one_letter_code
_entity_poly.pdbx_strand_id
1 'polypeptide(L)'
;MALEAAFAKMNGLGNAIIVADMRGRADRVSPEAARALNADPATRFDQIMAVHDPRVAGTHNYIEIINSDGSQAQACGNGTRCVVQALAAETGQKVFTFQTVAGILNAEEHEDGLISVDMGKPRFGWQDIPLAEEFRDTRMIELQAGPIDAPVLHSPSVA
;
A
#
# COMPACT_ATOMS: atom_id res chain seq x y z
N MET A 1 -18.15 13.16 -20.38
CA MET A 1 -18.63 12.41 -19.20
C MET A 1 -17.41 11.87 -18.47
N ALA A 2 -17.26 12.23 -17.21
CA ALA A 2 -16.26 11.55 -16.38
C ALA A 2 -16.72 10.10 -16.23
N LEU A 3 -15.91 9.15 -16.69
CA LEU A 3 -16.16 7.73 -16.47
C LEU A 3 -15.88 7.47 -14.99
N GLU A 4 -16.91 7.14 -14.23
CA GLU A 4 -16.75 6.76 -12.82
C GLU A 4 -15.92 5.47 -12.72
N ALA A 5 -14.90 5.46 -11.85
CA ALA A 5 -14.18 4.25 -11.54
C ALA A 5 -14.95 3.46 -10.48
N ALA A 6 -15.13 2.16 -10.69
CA ALA A 6 -15.66 1.29 -9.66
C ALA A 6 -14.64 1.16 -8.51
N PHE A 7 -15.11 1.17 -7.28
CA PHE A 7 -14.25 0.95 -6.12
C PHE A 7 -14.95 0.14 -5.02
N ALA A 8 -14.17 -0.52 -4.21
CA ALA A 8 -14.61 -1.17 -2.98
C ALA A 8 -13.90 -0.55 -1.78
N LYS A 9 -14.64 -0.25 -0.72
CA LYS A 9 -14.08 0.15 0.57
C LYS A 9 -13.89 -1.10 1.43
N MET A 10 -12.66 -1.36 1.84
CA MET A 10 -12.27 -2.58 2.55
C MET A 10 -11.51 -2.22 3.84
N ASN A 11 -11.31 -3.19 4.70
CA ASN A 11 -10.52 -3.05 5.91
C ASN A 11 -9.35 -4.04 5.88
N GLY A 12 -8.13 -3.52 5.89
CA GLY A 12 -6.90 -4.30 5.96
C GLY A 12 -6.27 -4.20 7.35
N LEU A 13 -6.71 -5.02 8.31
CA LEU A 13 -6.18 -5.04 9.69
C LEU A 13 -6.20 -3.65 10.37
N GLY A 14 -7.31 -2.94 10.27
CA GLY A 14 -7.50 -1.61 10.86
C GLY A 14 -7.29 -0.45 9.89
N ASN A 15 -6.65 -0.67 8.74
CA ASN A 15 -6.56 0.35 7.69
C ASN A 15 -7.83 0.38 6.84
N ALA A 16 -8.39 1.56 6.66
CA ALA A 16 -9.45 1.81 5.70
C ALA A 16 -8.85 1.91 4.29
N ILE A 17 -9.11 0.90 3.46
CA ILE A 17 -8.54 0.78 2.11
C ILE A 17 -9.64 0.96 1.08
N ILE A 18 -9.38 1.79 0.06
CA ILE A 18 -10.16 1.81 -1.18
C ILE A 18 -9.39 1.02 -2.23
N VAL A 19 -10.01 -0.02 -2.77
CA VAL A 19 -9.52 -0.71 -3.96
C VAL A 19 -10.28 -0.14 -5.15
N ALA A 20 -9.61 0.61 -6.01
CA ALA A 20 -10.19 1.27 -7.16
C ALA A 20 -9.81 0.54 -8.46
N ASP A 21 -10.80 0.18 -9.27
CA ASP A 21 -10.57 -0.44 -10.57
C ASP A 21 -10.27 0.63 -11.63
N MET A 22 -9.00 0.70 -12.00
CA MET A 22 -8.49 1.61 -13.03
C MET A 22 -8.07 0.89 -14.31
N ARG A 23 -8.42 -0.41 -14.45
CA ARG A 23 -8.10 -1.20 -15.63
C ARG A 23 -8.86 -0.68 -16.86
N GLY A 24 -8.22 -0.73 -18.01
CA GLY A 24 -8.78 -0.19 -19.26
C GLY A 24 -8.90 1.33 -19.30
N ARG A 25 -8.33 2.06 -18.35
CA ARG A 25 -8.42 3.53 -18.23
C ARG A 25 -7.07 4.18 -18.49
N ALA A 26 -7.12 5.32 -19.19
CA ALA A 26 -5.94 6.15 -19.42
C ALA A 26 -5.68 7.18 -18.30
N ASP A 27 -6.70 7.49 -17.51
CA ASP A 27 -6.61 8.41 -16.38
C ASP A 27 -6.06 7.73 -15.12
N ARG A 28 -5.68 8.54 -14.14
CA ARG A 28 -5.14 8.11 -12.85
C ARG A 28 -5.87 8.83 -11.73
N VAL A 29 -5.81 8.29 -10.54
CA VAL A 29 -6.30 8.99 -9.34
C VAL A 29 -5.38 10.17 -9.07
N SER A 30 -5.89 11.38 -9.24
CA SER A 30 -5.10 12.59 -8.95
C SER A 30 -5.02 12.86 -7.45
N PRO A 31 -3.99 13.58 -6.98
CA PRO A 31 -3.91 14.01 -5.58
C PRO A 31 -5.14 14.80 -5.11
N GLU A 32 -5.71 15.60 -6.00
CA GLU A 32 -6.92 16.38 -5.72
C GLU A 32 -8.14 15.46 -5.53
N ALA A 33 -8.29 14.45 -6.39
CA ALA A 33 -9.36 13.47 -6.28
C ALA A 33 -9.22 12.65 -4.99
N ALA A 34 -8.00 12.23 -4.63
CA ALA A 34 -7.74 11.52 -3.37
C ALA A 34 -8.13 12.37 -2.15
N ARG A 35 -7.70 13.62 -2.10
CA ARG A 35 -8.09 14.55 -1.02
C ARG A 35 -9.59 14.82 -0.95
N ALA A 36 -10.24 14.97 -2.09
CA ALA A 36 -11.69 15.19 -2.15
C ALA A 36 -12.47 13.97 -1.63
N LEU A 37 -12.08 12.76 -2.03
CA LEU A 37 -12.64 11.51 -1.50
C LEU A 37 -12.43 11.36 0.00
N ASN A 38 -11.24 11.72 0.51
CA ASN A 38 -10.92 11.61 1.93
C ASN A 38 -11.65 12.66 2.79
N ALA A 39 -12.05 13.78 2.22
CA ALA A 39 -12.80 14.82 2.92
C ALA A 39 -14.24 14.39 3.26
N ASP A 40 -14.82 13.49 2.47
CA ASP A 40 -16.15 12.95 2.72
C ASP A 40 -16.08 11.79 3.75
N PRO A 41 -16.79 11.89 4.88
CA PRO A 41 -16.82 10.82 5.89
C PRO A 41 -17.24 9.44 5.34
N ALA A 42 -18.09 9.39 4.31
CA ALA A 42 -18.57 8.15 3.72
C ALA A 42 -17.46 7.42 2.93
N THR A 43 -16.56 8.19 2.32
CA THR A 43 -15.47 7.66 1.49
C THR A 43 -14.09 7.82 2.12
N ARG A 44 -14.01 8.31 3.36
CA ARG A 44 -12.73 8.45 4.09
C ARG A 44 -11.93 7.15 4.10
N PHE A 45 -10.63 7.27 3.86
CA PHE A 45 -9.71 6.15 3.73
C PHE A 45 -8.31 6.52 4.26
N ASP A 46 -7.49 5.50 4.51
CA ASP A 46 -6.06 5.68 4.78
C ASP A 46 -5.25 5.62 3.48
N GLN A 47 -5.58 4.65 2.60
CA GLN A 47 -4.91 4.49 1.31
C GLN A 47 -5.88 4.02 0.22
N ILE A 48 -5.60 4.47 -1.02
CA ILE A 48 -6.20 3.94 -2.25
C ILE A 48 -5.20 3.00 -2.90
N MET A 49 -5.67 1.79 -3.24
CA MET A 49 -4.99 0.83 -4.09
C MET A 49 -5.62 0.90 -5.48
N ALA A 50 -5.03 1.68 -6.38
CA ALA A 50 -5.52 1.81 -7.76
C ALA A 50 -4.94 0.67 -8.61
N VAL A 51 -5.83 -0.21 -9.09
CA VAL A 51 -5.51 -1.41 -9.86
C VAL A 51 -5.56 -1.08 -11.34
N HIS A 52 -4.41 -1.05 -11.99
CA HIS A 52 -4.25 -0.77 -13.41
C HIS A 52 -3.91 -2.03 -14.22
N ASP A 53 -4.03 -1.93 -15.54
CA ASP A 53 -3.52 -2.97 -16.44
C ASP A 53 -2.01 -3.22 -16.22
N PRO A 54 -1.52 -4.44 -16.50
CA PRO A 54 -0.11 -4.75 -16.33
C PRO A 54 0.76 -3.89 -17.26
N ARG A 55 1.90 -3.42 -16.74
CA ARG A 55 2.89 -2.62 -17.50
C ARG A 55 4.11 -3.43 -17.87
N VAL A 56 4.34 -4.55 -17.18
CA VAL A 56 5.49 -5.46 -17.38
C VAL A 56 4.95 -6.86 -17.63
N ALA A 57 5.55 -7.54 -18.62
CA ALA A 57 5.20 -8.91 -18.92
C ALA A 57 5.40 -9.83 -17.70
N GLY A 58 4.47 -10.76 -17.49
CA GLY A 58 4.49 -11.67 -16.35
C GLY A 58 3.86 -11.11 -15.07
N THR A 59 3.37 -9.86 -15.09
CA THR A 59 2.56 -9.32 -13.98
C THR A 59 1.08 -9.33 -14.33
N HIS A 60 0.23 -9.45 -13.32
CA HIS A 60 -1.23 -9.42 -13.47
C HIS A 60 -1.76 -7.99 -13.54
N ASN A 61 -1.23 -7.13 -12.68
CA ASN A 61 -1.64 -5.72 -12.59
C ASN A 61 -0.47 -4.84 -12.16
N TYR A 62 -0.58 -3.55 -12.47
CA TYR A 62 0.20 -2.50 -11.81
C TYR A 62 -0.65 -1.88 -10.70
N ILE A 63 -0.11 -1.80 -9.49
CA ILE A 63 -0.78 -1.20 -8.34
C ILE A 63 -0.13 0.14 -8.02
N GLU A 64 -0.93 1.19 -8.06
CA GLU A 64 -0.55 2.52 -7.57
C GLU A 64 -1.14 2.73 -6.18
N ILE A 65 -0.30 3.13 -5.23
CA ILE A 65 -0.69 3.29 -3.83
C ILE A 65 -0.69 4.77 -3.51
N ILE A 66 -1.86 5.29 -3.09
CA ILE A 66 -2.07 6.72 -2.87
C ILE A 66 -2.55 6.92 -1.44
N ASN A 67 -1.85 7.76 -0.69
CA ASN A 67 -2.21 8.15 0.66
C ASN A 67 -3.40 9.11 0.67
N SER A 68 -4.01 9.29 1.82
CA SER A 68 -5.18 10.18 2.01
C SER A 68 -4.89 11.65 1.72
N ASP A 69 -3.63 12.09 1.79
CA ASP A 69 -3.17 13.43 1.40
C ASP A 69 -2.90 13.59 -0.10
N GLY A 70 -3.02 12.51 -0.88
CA GLY A 70 -2.74 12.45 -2.31
C GLY A 70 -1.29 12.14 -2.66
N SER A 71 -0.41 11.94 -1.70
CA SER A 71 0.96 11.50 -1.95
C SER A 71 1.01 10.03 -2.34
N GLN A 72 2.05 9.64 -3.08
CA GLN A 72 2.26 8.25 -3.49
C GLN A 72 3.07 7.50 -2.41
N ALA A 73 2.57 6.31 -2.02
CA ALA A 73 3.31 5.39 -1.18
C ALA A 73 4.02 4.32 -2.03
N GLN A 74 5.13 3.78 -1.52
CA GLN A 74 5.91 2.76 -2.22
C GLN A 74 5.39 1.35 -1.96
N ALA A 75 4.88 1.08 -0.76
CA ALA A 75 4.42 -0.22 -0.34
C ALA A 75 3.28 -0.13 0.69
N CYS A 76 2.37 -1.10 0.65
CA CYS A 76 1.32 -1.29 1.63
C CYS A 76 0.88 -2.74 1.64
N GLY A 77 1.38 -3.54 2.58
CA GLY A 77 1.02 -4.95 2.70
C GLY A 77 -0.46 -5.16 3.00
N ASN A 78 -1.05 -4.34 3.88
CA ASN A 78 -2.48 -4.39 4.21
C ASN A 78 -3.36 -4.11 2.98
N GLY A 79 -3.01 -3.07 2.22
CA GLY A 79 -3.72 -2.74 0.99
C GLY A 79 -3.56 -3.81 -0.09
N THR A 80 -2.37 -4.38 -0.24
CA THR A 80 -2.14 -5.47 -1.21
C THR A 80 -2.99 -6.69 -0.89
N ARG A 81 -3.19 -7.05 0.38
CA ARG A 81 -4.12 -8.13 0.77
C ARG A 81 -5.56 -7.81 0.35
N CYS A 82 -6.01 -6.56 0.49
CA CYS A 82 -7.33 -6.15 0.01
C CYS A 82 -7.46 -6.31 -1.51
N VAL A 83 -6.41 -5.92 -2.28
CA VAL A 83 -6.40 -6.13 -3.74
C VAL A 83 -6.49 -7.61 -4.09
N VAL A 84 -5.71 -8.47 -3.44
CA VAL A 84 -5.76 -9.93 -3.67
C VAL A 84 -7.16 -10.46 -3.40
N GLN A 85 -7.76 -10.11 -2.26
CA GLN A 85 -9.11 -10.54 -1.91
C GLN A 85 -10.15 -10.12 -2.96
N ALA A 86 -10.10 -8.88 -3.43
CA ALA A 86 -11.01 -8.37 -4.45
C ALA A 86 -10.83 -9.11 -5.79
N LEU A 87 -9.60 -9.27 -6.26
CA LEU A 87 -9.29 -9.94 -7.52
C LEU A 87 -9.55 -11.45 -7.47
N ALA A 88 -9.26 -12.10 -6.34
CA ALA A 88 -9.56 -13.53 -6.15
C ALA A 88 -11.09 -13.80 -6.19
N ALA A 89 -11.87 -12.93 -5.56
CA ALA A 89 -13.33 -13.01 -5.61
C ALA A 89 -13.88 -12.80 -7.05
N GLU A 90 -13.25 -11.92 -7.83
CA GLU A 90 -13.64 -11.65 -9.22
C GLU A 90 -13.24 -12.78 -10.18
N THR A 91 -11.99 -13.28 -10.06
CA THR A 91 -11.36 -14.14 -11.07
C THR A 91 -11.30 -15.63 -10.68
N GLY A 92 -11.43 -15.94 -9.39
CA GLY A 92 -11.18 -17.28 -8.85
C GLY A 92 -9.69 -17.64 -8.76
N GLN A 93 -8.79 -16.73 -9.16
CA GLN A 93 -7.34 -16.94 -9.11
C GLN A 93 -6.85 -16.79 -7.67
N LYS A 94 -5.83 -17.56 -7.30
CA LYS A 94 -5.26 -17.57 -5.95
C LYS A 94 -3.88 -16.94 -5.85
N VAL A 95 -3.09 -16.96 -6.93
CA VAL A 95 -1.71 -16.48 -6.98
C VAL A 95 -1.62 -15.27 -7.89
N PHE A 96 -1.03 -14.21 -7.39
CA PHE A 96 -0.89 -12.94 -8.11
C PHE A 96 0.54 -12.43 -8.10
N THR A 97 0.92 -11.81 -9.18
CA THR A 97 2.18 -11.05 -9.29
C THR A 97 1.81 -9.62 -9.69
N PHE A 98 2.12 -8.68 -8.81
CA PHE A 98 1.86 -7.26 -9.03
C PHE A 98 3.15 -6.50 -9.27
N GLN A 99 3.06 -5.44 -10.02
CA GLN A 99 4.09 -4.41 -10.10
C GLN A 99 3.65 -3.18 -9.30
N THR A 100 4.58 -2.63 -8.54
CA THR A 100 4.42 -1.31 -7.87
C THR A 100 5.60 -0.42 -8.24
N VAL A 101 5.60 0.81 -7.76
CA VAL A 101 6.76 1.71 -7.89
C VAL A 101 8.01 1.15 -7.18
N ALA A 102 7.83 0.35 -6.13
CA ALA A 102 8.93 -0.28 -5.39
C ALA A 102 9.46 -1.58 -6.03
N GLY A 103 8.74 -2.15 -7.01
CA GLY A 103 9.13 -3.36 -7.70
C GLY A 103 8.01 -4.39 -7.82
N ILE A 104 8.39 -5.65 -7.95
CA ILE A 104 7.47 -6.78 -8.11
C ILE A 104 7.11 -7.35 -6.73
N LEU A 105 5.81 -7.59 -6.52
CA LEU A 105 5.26 -8.26 -5.35
C LEU A 105 4.55 -9.53 -5.77
N ASN A 106 4.80 -10.62 -5.05
CA ASN A 106 4.03 -11.85 -5.19
C ASN A 106 3.07 -12.00 -4.01
N ALA A 107 1.87 -12.45 -4.29
CA ALA A 107 0.84 -12.63 -3.27
C ALA A 107 0.01 -13.87 -3.55
N GLU A 108 -0.48 -14.51 -2.49
CA GLU A 108 -1.25 -15.75 -2.57
C GLU A 108 -2.38 -15.75 -1.54
N GLU A 109 -3.58 -16.13 -1.99
CA GLU A 109 -4.70 -16.45 -1.11
C GLU A 109 -4.67 -17.95 -0.81
N HIS A 110 -4.57 -18.30 0.46
CA HIS A 110 -4.56 -19.69 0.95
C HIS A 110 -5.97 -20.25 1.11
N GLU A 111 -6.06 -21.57 1.27
CA GLU A 111 -7.35 -22.27 1.42
C GLU A 111 -8.14 -21.85 2.67
N ASP A 112 -7.45 -21.41 3.72
CA ASP A 112 -8.04 -20.89 4.95
C ASP A 112 -8.51 -19.43 4.84
N GLY A 113 -8.36 -18.82 3.66
CA GLY A 113 -8.72 -17.43 3.39
C GLY A 113 -7.69 -16.40 3.86
N LEU A 114 -6.55 -16.84 4.39
CA LEU A 114 -5.43 -15.95 4.69
C LEU A 114 -4.72 -15.54 3.41
N ILE A 115 -4.12 -14.37 3.40
CA ILE A 115 -3.40 -13.84 2.25
C ILE A 115 -1.97 -13.51 2.66
N SER A 116 -1.03 -14.15 1.98
CA SER A 116 0.40 -13.85 2.07
C SER A 116 0.81 -12.85 1.00
N VAL A 117 1.65 -11.91 1.37
CA VAL A 117 2.29 -10.96 0.45
C VAL A 117 3.79 -10.99 0.69
N ASP A 118 4.58 -11.29 -0.35
CA ASP A 118 6.03 -11.20 -0.29
C ASP A 118 6.46 -9.75 -0.50
N MET A 119 6.82 -9.10 0.59
CA MET A 119 7.30 -7.72 0.61
C MET A 119 8.80 -7.59 0.31
N GLY A 120 9.46 -8.71 -0.02
CA GLY A 120 10.91 -8.76 -0.22
C GLY A 120 11.70 -8.79 1.09
N LYS A 121 13.02 -8.67 0.97
CA LYS A 121 13.91 -8.65 2.13
C LYS A 121 13.95 -7.27 2.75
N PRO A 122 13.82 -7.16 4.09
CA PRO A 122 13.97 -5.89 4.77
C PRO A 122 15.41 -5.38 4.64
N ARG A 123 15.56 -4.07 4.48
CA ARG A 123 16.83 -3.39 4.39
C ARG A 123 17.06 -2.57 5.66
N PHE A 124 18.25 -2.69 6.24
CA PHE A 124 18.60 -2.08 7.51
C PHE A 124 19.75 -1.06 7.38
N GLY A 125 20.20 -0.76 6.17
CA GLY A 125 21.15 0.33 5.95
C GLY A 125 20.52 1.66 6.36
N TRP A 126 21.26 2.51 7.06
CA TRP A 126 20.71 3.81 7.49
C TRP A 126 20.27 4.69 6.31
N GLN A 127 20.90 4.53 5.14
CA GLN A 127 20.51 5.21 3.91
C GLN A 127 19.21 4.65 3.31
N ASP A 128 18.94 3.36 3.50
CA ASP A 128 17.70 2.72 3.04
C ASP A 128 16.51 3.09 3.94
N ILE A 129 16.78 3.26 5.23
CA ILE A 129 15.87 3.88 6.18
C ILE A 129 16.17 5.38 6.11
N PRO A 130 15.24 6.28 5.76
CA PRO A 130 15.56 7.69 5.53
C PRO A 130 15.92 8.42 6.82
N LEU A 131 17.02 8.00 7.45
CA LEU A 131 17.62 8.65 8.60
C LEU A 131 18.51 9.82 8.15
N ALA A 132 18.59 10.87 8.96
CA ALA A 132 19.37 12.05 8.65
C ALA A 132 20.90 11.80 8.71
N GLU A 133 21.32 10.79 9.46
CA GLU A 133 22.73 10.46 9.68
C GLU A 133 22.93 8.97 9.95
N GLU A 134 24.17 8.52 9.91
CA GLU A 134 24.53 7.15 10.22
C GLU A 134 24.15 6.79 11.66
N PHE A 135 23.51 5.62 11.81
CA PHE A 135 23.13 5.08 13.10
C PHE A 135 23.76 3.70 13.29
N ARG A 136 24.33 3.46 14.48
CA ARG A 136 25.11 2.25 14.78
C ARG A 136 24.35 0.93 14.64
N ASP A 137 23.04 0.94 14.99
CA ASP A 137 22.15 -0.22 14.87
C ASP A 137 20.74 0.24 14.51
N THR A 138 20.44 0.19 13.23
CA THR A 138 19.15 0.64 12.68
C THR A 138 18.00 -0.30 12.97
N ARG A 139 18.26 -1.48 13.56
CA ARG A 139 17.21 -2.39 14.03
C ARG A 139 16.51 -1.87 15.28
N MET A 140 17.18 -0.97 16.01
CA MET A 140 16.67 -0.32 17.20
C MET A 140 17.03 1.17 17.16
N ILE A 141 16.08 2.01 16.79
CA ILE A 141 16.27 3.47 16.74
C ILE A 141 15.71 4.10 18.02
N GLU A 142 16.47 4.99 18.64
CA GLU A 142 16.00 5.81 19.74
C GLU A 142 15.23 7.00 19.17
N LEU A 143 13.93 7.07 19.47
CA LEU A 143 13.10 8.18 19.07
C LEU A 143 12.87 9.12 20.26
N GLN A 144 13.26 10.37 20.08
CA GLN A 144 12.95 11.45 21.03
C GLN A 144 11.74 12.21 20.46
N ALA A 145 10.59 12.04 21.08
CA ALA A 145 9.36 12.73 20.68
C ALA A 145 9.16 13.99 21.54
N GLY A 146 9.81 15.10 21.16
CA GLY A 146 9.62 16.43 21.76
C GLY A 146 10.01 16.55 23.26
N PRO A 147 9.68 17.65 23.90
CA PRO A 147 9.92 17.84 25.35
C PRO A 147 8.83 17.12 26.15
N ILE A 148 8.83 15.79 26.11
CA ILE A 148 7.94 14.96 26.93
C ILE A 148 8.83 14.36 28.02
N ASP A 149 8.45 14.48 29.26
CA ASP A 149 8.99 13.69 30.37
C ASP A 149 8.58 12.20 30.22
N ALA A 150 8.81 11.65 29.02
CA ALA A 150 8.45 10.30 28.68
C ALA A 150 9.71 9.47 28.37
N PRO A 151 9.68 8.17 28.67
CA PRO A 151 10.79 7.30 28.34
C PRO A 151 11.03 7.28 26.83
N VAL A 152 12.28 7.13 26.44
CA VAL A 152 12.68 6.94 25.04
C VAL A 152 11.97 5.70 24.49
N LEU A 153 11.27 5.88 23.37
CA LEU A 153 10.63 4.77 22.69
C LEU A 153 11.66 4.04 21.82
N HIS A 154 11.83 2.76 22.04
CA HIS A 154 12.62 1.90 21.17
C HIS A 154 11.67 1.22 20.18
N SER A 155 11.92 1.39 18.90
CA SER A 155 11.13 0.74 17.85
C SER A 155 12.07 0.05 16.86
N PRO A 156 11.75 -1.18 16.41
CA PRO A 156 12.45 -1.76 15.29
C PRO A 156 12.17 -0.93 14.04
N SER A 157 13.19 -0.65 13.26
CA SER A 157 13.10 0.06 12.00
C SER A 157 13.36 -0.87 10.84
N VAL A 158 12.50 -0.83 9.83
CA VAL A 158 12.58 -1.65 8.61
C VAL A 158 12.25 -0.76 7.42
N ALA A 159 13.04 -0.86 6.35
CA ALA A 159 12.77 -0.22 5.07
C ALA A 159 12.35 -1.24 4.02
#